data_8003a07847c4f829e527948866f930fb
#
_entry.id   8003a07847c4f829e527948866f930fb
#
_cell.length_a   1.000
_cell.length_b   1.000
_cell.length_c   1.000
_cell.angle_alpha   90.00
_cell.angle_beta   90.00
_cell.angle_gamma   90.00
#
_symmetry.space_group_name_H-M   'P 1'
#
loop_
_entity.id
_entity.type
_entity.pdbx_description
1 polymer ?
#
loop_
_entity_poly.entity_id
_entity_poly.type
_entity_poly.pdbx_seq_one_letter_code
_entity_poly.pdbx_strand_id
1 'polypeptide(L)'
;TSSRRQRQMCIRDRPTTALDVTTQANILRLIKEIQRRRGMGVLFITHDFGVVADIADRVVVMQEGKIVEQGTVNEVLKNPSHEYTKMLIGSVPSMKPPKRDQVSGNPALITKQINKTFGGLGFFGKGRKVHAAKSVSFDIRAGETTGIVGESGSGKSTVARCVIRLIDPNSGKILILSLIHISEPTRLTS
;
A
#
# COMPACT_ATOMS: atom_id res chain seq x y z
N THR A 1 6.19 50.63 7.73
CA THR A 1 6.88 49.50 7.10
C THR A 1 5.94 48.30 7.02
N SER A 2 5.38 48.16 5.82
CA SER A 2 4.50 47.00 5.51
C SER A 2 5.34 45.74 5.49
N SER A 3 5.21 44.92 6.53
CA SER A 3 5.75 43.56 6.58
C SER A 3 5.03 42.70 5.55
N ARG A 4 5.64 42.54 4.38
CA ARG A 4 5.24 41.48 3.43
C ARG A 4 5.44 40.12 4.11
N ARG A 5 4.38 39.58 4.71
CA ARG A 5 4.35 38.16 5.07
C ARG A 5 4.52 37.38 3.77
N GLN A 6 5.69 36.88 3.53
CA GLN A 6 5.94 35.89 2.48
C GLN A 6 5.00 34.71 2.78
N ARG A 7 3.95 34.60 1.99
CA ARG A 7 3.12 33.37 1.96
C ARG A 7 3.98 32.30 1.33
N GLN A 8 4.61 31.52 2.17
CA GLN A 8 5.39 30.37 1.75
C GLN A 8 4.40 29.30 1.25
N MET A 9 4.17 29.27 -0.05
CA MET A 9 3.37 28.25 -0.70
C MET A 9 4.26 27.01 -0.85
N CYS A 10 4.07 26.02 -0.01
CA CYS A 10 4.75 24.76 -0.11
C CYS A 10 3.94 23.86 -1.06
N ILE A 11 4.34 23.79 -2.33
CA ILE A 11 3.80 22.83 -3.29
C ILE A 11 4.64 21.56 -3.13
N ARG A 12 3.99 20.48 -2.67
CA ARG A 12 4.61 19.17 -2.64
C ARG A 12 3.73 18.19 -3.40
N ASP A 13 4.21 17.78 -4.57
CA ASP A 13 3.56 16.73 -5.35
C ASP A 13 3.63 15.39 -4.59
N ARG A 14 2.46 14.80 -4.38
CA ARG A 14 2.25 13.44 -3.87
C ARG A 14 2.99 13.12 -2.55
N PRO A 15 2.68 13.79 -1.44
CA PRO A 15 3.36 13.55 -0.16
C PRO A 15 3.12 12.15 0.42
N THR A 16 2.15 11.41 -0.11
CA THR A 16 1.70 10.12 0.42
C THR A 16 1.98 8.91 -0.48
N THR A 17 2.55 9.11 -1.69
CA THR A 17 2.88 8.00 -2.59
C THR A 17 4.00 7.16 -2.00
N ALA A 18 3.77 5.87 -1.83
CA ALA A 18 4.68 4.88 -1.23
C ALA A 18 4.81 4.92 0.31
N LEU A 19 3.94 5.65 1.02
CA LEU A 19 3.85 5.55 2.47
C LEU A 19 2.85 4.45 2.87
N ASP A 20 3.11 3.80 4.00
CA ASP A 20 2.10 2.94 4.61
C ASP A 20 0.94 3.76 5.18
N VAL A 21 -0.21 3.10 5.36
CA VAL A 21 -1.47 3.74 5.78
C VAL A 21 -1.31 4.48 7.12
N THR A 22 -0.54 3.92 8.05
CA THR A 22 -0.32 4.50 9.39
C THR A 22 0.48 5.78 9.31
N THR A 23 1.57 5.78 8.54
CA THR A 23 2.40 6.98 8.30
C THR A 23 1.60 8.05 7.56
N GLN A 24 0.80 7.66 6.55
CA GLN A 24 -0.09 8.58 5.84
C GLN A 24 -1.07 9.26 6.79
N ALA A 25 -1.77 8.51 7.63
CA ALA A 25 -2.72 9.06 8.61
C ALA A 25 -2.05 10.03 9.60
N ASN A 26 -0.84 9.72 10.07
CA ASN A 26 -0.08 10.62 10.94
C ASN A 26 0.29 11.95 10.25
N ILE A 27 0.71 11.90 8.98
CA ILE A 27 1.02 13.10 8.21
C ILE A 27 -0.23 13.96 7.99
N LEU A 28 -1.36 13.35 7.65
CA LEU A 28 -2.62 14.07 7.45
C LEU A 28 -3.07 14.76 8.74
N ARG A 29 -2.95 14.08 9.89
CA ARG A 29 -3.25 14.67 11.20
C ARG A 29 -2.33 15.87 11.51
N LEU A 30 -1.05 15.76 11.21
CA LEU A 30 -0.09 16.85 11.40
C LEU A 30 -0.43 18.06 10.50
N ILE A 31 -0.80 17.83 9.24
CA ILE A 31 -1.24 18.89 8.32
C ILE A 31 -2.46 19.61 8.89
N LYS A 32 -3.49 18.91 9.36
CA LYS A 32 -4.68 19.47 10.00
C LYS A 32 -4.31 20.30 11.24
N GLU A 33 -3.40 19.81 12.07
CA GLU A 33 -2.96 20.52 13.27
C GLU A 33 -2.26 21.84 12.92
N ILE A 34 -1.34 21.83 11.95
CA ILE A 34 -0.63 23.04 11.48
C ILE A 34 -1.62 24.03 10.86
N GLN A 35 -2.58 23.53 10.04
CA GLN A 35 -3.64 24.34 9.45
C GLN A 35 -4.42 25.12 10.52
N ARG A 36 -4.89 24.39 11.56
CA ARG A 36 -5.65 25.02 12.67
C ARG A 36 -4.82 26.02 13.45
N ARG A 37 -3.60 25.67 13.83
CA ARG A 37 -2.71 26.52 14.63
C ARG A 37 -2.30 27.80 13.91
N ARG A 38 -2.12 27.74 12.61
CA ARG A 38 -1.60 28.88 11.81
C ARG A 38 -2.66 29.59 10.98
N GLY A 39 -3.89 29.10 10.95
CA GLY A 39 -4.96 29.64 10.12
C GLY A 39 -4.63 29.62 8.62
N MET A 40 -3.91 28.60 8.16
CA MET A 40 -3.49 28.49 6.76
C MET A 40 -4.57 27.86 5.90
N GLY A 41 -4.71 28.31 4.64
CA GLY A 41 -5.39 27.54 3.62
C GLY A 41 -4.46 26.43 3.11
N VAL A 42 -5.00 25.24 2.91
CA VAL A 42 -4.28 24.09 2.35
C VAL A 42 -4.94 23.67 1.04
N LEU A 43 -4.19 23.62 -0.03
CA LEU A 43 -4.59 22.96 -1.27
C LEU A 43 -3.95 21.59 -1.32
N PHE A 44 -4.79 20.54 -1.29
CA PHE A 44 -4.34 19.15 -1.34
C PHE A 44 -4.77 18.51 -2.67
N ILE A 45 -3.80 17.95 -3.41
CA ILE A 45 -4.04 17.31 -4.71
C ILE A 45 -3.81 15.81 -4.55
N THR A 46 -4.84 15.02 -4.79
CA THR A 46 -4.80 13.57 -4.68
C THR A 46 -5.87 12.92 -5.56
N HIS A 47 -5.71 11.65 -5.85
CA HIS A 47 -6.74 10.80 -6.44
C HIS A 47 -7.39 9.87 -5.42
N ASP A 48 -6.99 9.94 -4.16
CA ASP A 48 -7.49 9.09 -3.07
C ASP A 48 -8.68 9.77 -2.38
N PHE A 49 -9.88 9.29 -2.66
CA PHE A 49 -11.12 9.80 -2.06
C PHE A 49 -11.20 9.58 -0.54
N GLY A 50 -10.52 8.54 -0.01
CA GLY A 50 -10.43 8.31 1.43
C GLY A 50 -9.69 9.46 2.12
N VAL A 51 -8.58 9.89 1.53
CA VAL A 51 -7.82 11.05 2.01
C VAL A 51 -8.66 12.32 1.91
N VAL A 52 -9.34 12.54 0.77
CA VAL A 52 -10.22 13.72 0.59
C VAL A 52 -11.31 13.75 1.64
N ALA A 53 -11.98 12.63 1.89
CA ALA A 53 -13.03 12.51 2.88
C ALA A 53 -12.56 12.84 4.31
N ASP A 54 -11.31 12.51 4.63
CA ASP A 54 -10.72 12.75 5.95
C ASP A 54 -10.30 14.21 6.17
N ILE A 55 -9.67 14.86 5.18
CA ILE A 55 -9.00 16.16 5.43
C ILE A 55 -9.66 17.37 4.80
N ALA A 56 -10.44 17.22 3.74
CA ALA A 56 -10.93 18.33 2.96
C ALA A 56 -12.24 18.92 3.52
N ASP A 57 -12.39 20.23 3.46
CA ASP A 57 -13.65 20.93 3.71
C ASP A 57 -14.45 21.06 2.40
N ARG A 58 -13.74 21.30 1.28
CA ARG A 58 -14.30 21.46 -0.06
C ARG A 58 -13.52 20.61 -1.08
N VAL A 59 -14.20 20.17 -2.10
CA VAL A 59 -13.64 19.34 -3.18
C VAL A 59 -13.84 20.03 -4.51
N VAL A 60 -12.84 19.93 -5.36
CA VAL A 60 -12.90 20.32 -6.77
C VAL A 60 -12.51 19.10 -7.60
N VAL A 61 -13.41 18.64 -8.46
CA VAL A 61 -13.18 17.53 -9.37
C VAL A 61 -12.78 18.09 -10.74
N MET A 62 -11.70 17.57 -11.28
CA MET A 62 -11.16 17.99 -12.57
C MET A 62 -11.15 16.83 -13.56
N GLN A 63 -11.51 17.10 -14.82
CA GLN A 63 -11.40 16.20 -15.96
C GLN A 63 -10.89 16.99 -17.16
N GLU A 64 -9.89 16.47 -17.86
CA GLU A 64 -9.33 17.09 -19.07
C GLU A 64 -9.00 18.59 -18.93
N GLY A 65 -8.42 18.96 -17.78
CA GLY A 65 -8.02 20.32 -17.49
C GLY A 65 -9.17 21.28 -17.11
N LYS A 66 -10.40 20.78 -17.01
CA LYS A 66 -11.59 21.57 -16.66
C LYS A 66 -12.13 21.14 -15.29
N ILE A 67 -12.68 22.10 -14.55
CA ILE A 67 -13.46 21.80 -13.35
C ILE A 67 -14.84 21.29 -13.81
N VAL A 68 -15.18 20.07 -13.42
CA VAL A 68 -16.47 19.44 -13.76
C VAL A 68 -17.46 19.48 -12.61
N GLU A 69 -16.95 19.48 -11.37
CA GLU A 69 -17.77 19.58 -10.17
C GLU A 69 -17.00 20.22 -9.02
N GLN A 70 -17.68 20.98 -8.15
CA GLN A 70 -17.10 21.52 -6.92
C GLN A 70 -18.19 21.73 -5.87
N GLY A 71 -17.81 21.54 -4.60
CA GLY A 71 -18.74 21.70 -3.48
C GLY A 71 -18.09 21.33 -2.16
N THR A 72 -18.89 21.18 -1.13
CA THR A 72 -18.46 20.61 0.14
C THR A 72 -18.16 19.11 -0.04
N VAL A 73 -17.36 18.55 0.85
CA VAL A 73 -17.07 17.08 0.85
C VAL A 73 -18.37 16.28 0.87
N ASN A 74 -19.37 16.67 1.66
CA ASN A 74 -20.63 15.96 1.75
C ASN A 74 -21.42 16.01 0.43
N GLU A 75 -21.46 17.15 -0.23
CA GLU A 75 -22.16 17.29 -1.51
C GLU A 75 -21.51 16.43 -2.59
N VAL A 76 -20.20 16.59 -2.78
CA VAL A 76 -19.48 15.91 -3.87
C VAL A 76 -19.33 14.42 -3.63
N LEU A 77 -19.08 13.97 -2.38
CA LEU A 77 -18.84 12.54 -2.13
C LEU A 77 -20.11 11.74 -1.88
N LYS A 78 -21.17 12.34 -1.28
CA LYS A 78 -22.41 11.60 -1.01
C LYS A 78 -23.48 11.77 -2.09
N ASN A 79 -23.54 12.94 -2.71
CA ASN A 79 -24.55 13.29 -3.71
C ASN A 79 -23.91 13.91 -4.96
N PRO A 80 -22.99 13.18 -5.66
CA PRO A 80 -22.34 13.70 -6.85
C PRO A 80 -23.36 14.00 -7.95
N SER A 81 -23.26 15.17 -8.58
CA SER A 81 -24.11 15.57 -9.66
C SER A 81 -23.55 15.18 -11.03
N HIS A 82 -22.23 15.33 -11.21
CA HIS A 82 -21.57 15.06 -12.48
C HIS A 82 -21.29 13.57 -12.69
N GLU A 83 -21.56 13.05 -13.90
CA GLU A 83 -21.38 11.63 -14.23
C GLU A 83 -19.96 11.11 -14.01
N TYR A 84 -18.97 11.93 -14.34
CA TYR A 84 -17.55 11.59 -14.09
C TYR A 84 -17.25 11.41 -12.61
N THR A 85 -17.80 12.28 -11.74
CA THR A 85 -17.64 12.16 -10.29
C THR A 85 -18.29 10.89 -9.75
N LYS A 86 -19.51 10.56 -10.24
CA LYS A 86 -20.20 9.30 -9.90
C LYS A 86 -19.38 8.08 -10.29
N MET A 87 -18.81 8.09 -11.51
CA MET A 87 -17.93 7.02 -11.98
C MET A 87 -16.69 6.87 -11.12
N LEU A 88 -16.01 7.98 -10.77
CA LEU A 88 -14.82 7.95 -9.93
C LEU A 88 -15.12 7.39 -8.53
N ILE A 89 -16.19 7.87 -7.89
CA ILE A 89 -16.61 7.40 -6.55
C ILE A 89 -17.03 5.93 -6.61
N GLY A 90 -17.77 5.54 -7.65
CA GLY A 90 -18.17 4.14 -7.86
C GLY A 90 -16.99 3.19 -8.11
N SER A 91 -15.84 3.72 -8.56
CA SER A 91 -14.62 2.93 -8.77
C SER A 91 -13.87 2.64 -7.47
N VAL A 92 -14.18 3.34 -6.38
CA VAL A 92 -13.51 3.13 -5.08
C VAL A 92 -13.93 1.78 -4.51
N PRO A 93 -12.99 0.85 -4.27
CA PRO A 93 -13.33 -0.45 -3.73
C PRO A 93 -14.01 -0.34 -2.36
N SER A 94 -15.12 -1.04 -2.21
CA SER A 94 -15.82 -1.12 -0.92
C SER A 94 -14.98 -1.92 0.09
N MET A 95 -14.91 -1.45 1.33
CA MET A 95 -14.34 -2.22 2.45
C MET A 95 -15.21 -3.44 2.83
N LYS A 96 -16.43 -3.53 2.31
CA LYS A 96 -17.28 -4.72 2.46
C LYS A 96 -16.92 -5.71 1.36
N PRO A 97 -16.32 -6.86 1.69
CA PRO A 97 -15.98 -7.84 0.67
C PRO A 97 -17.25 -8.37 0.02
N PRO A 98 -17.26 -8.58 -1.31
CA PRO A 98 -18.35 -9.28 -1.96
C PRO A 98 -18.44 -10.71 -1.42
N LYS A 99 -19.66 -11.28 -1.37
CA LYS A 99 -19.82 -12.71 -1.08
C LYS A 99 -19.07 -13.48 -2.16
N ARG A 100 -18.15 -14.32 -1.73
CA ARG A 100 -17.38 -15.22 -2.61
C ARG A 100 -17.64 -16.63 -2.14
N ASP A 101 -17.76 -17.56 -3.08
CA ASP A 101 -17.78 -18.98 -2.76
C ASP A 101 -16.42 -19.38 -2.19
N GLN A 102 -16.43 -20.32 -1.24
CA GLN A 102 -15.21 -20.85 -0.69
C GLN A 102 -14.44 -21.58 -1.79
N VAL A 103 -13.19 -21.19 -2.02
CA VAL A 103 -12.33 -21.88 -2.95
C VAL A 103 -11.97 -23.24 -2.35
N SER A 104 -12.49 -24.31 -2.93
CA SER A 104 -12.28 -25.71 -2.50
C SER A 104 -11.15 -26.41 -3.26
N GLY A 105 -10.31 -25.68 -3.99
CA GLY A 105 -9.22 -26.22 -4.78
C GLY A 105 -8.08 -26.81 -3.95
N ASN A 106 -7.27 -27.68 -4.59
CA ASN A 106 -6.02 -28.16 -4.00
C ASN A 106 -5.05 -26.99 -3.77
N PRO A 107 -4.16 -27.08 -2.77
CA PRO A 107 -3.12 -26.08 -2.59
C PRO A 107 -2.27 -25.92 -3.85
N ALA A 108 -2.14 -24.67 -4.35
CA ALA A 108 -1.25 -24.33 -5.46
C ALA A 108 0.14 -23.90 -4.96
N LEU A 109 0.16 -23.28 -3.78
CA LEU A 109 1.38 -22.86 -3.10
C LEU A 109 1.29 -23.24 -1.62
N ILE A 110 2.35 -23.79 -1.07
CA ILE A 110 2.50 -24.01 0.37
C ILE A 110 3.85 -23.44 0.80
N THR A 111 3.83 -22.57 1.80
CA THR A 111 5.04 -22.11 2.47
C THR A 111 5.09 -22.67 3.90
N LYS A 112 6.25 -23.15 4.32
CA LYS A 112 6.46 -23.71 5.67
C LYS A 112 7.67 -23.06 6.31
N GLN A 113 7.44 -22.30 7.38
CA GLN A 113 8.45 -21.68 8.26
C GLN A 113 9.54 -20.93 7.48
N ILE A 114 9.16 -20.09 6.52
CA ILE A 114 10.10 -19.29 5.75
C ILE A 114 10.78 -18.28 6.66
N ASN A 115 12.10 -18.32 6.69
CA ASN A 115 12.95 -17.37 7.40
C ASN A 115 13.88 -16.67 6.42
N LYS A 116 14.00 -15.36 6.53
CA LYS A 116 14.96 -14.56 5.78
C LYS A 116 15.58 -13.48 6.64
N THR A 117 16.91 -13.48 6.68
CA THR A 117 17.71 -12.49 7.38
C THR A 117 18.66 -11.84 6.38
N PHE A 118 18.78 -10.52 6.41
CA PHE A 118 19.77 -9.76 5.65
C PHE A 118 20.83 -9.19 6.58
N GLY A 119 22.03 -8.99 6.06
CA GLY A 119 23.17 -8.45 6.78
C GLY A 119 23.96 -9.55 7.52
N GLY A 120 25.12 -9.22 8.03
CA GLY A 120 25.91 -10.16 8.83
C GLY A 120 27.42 -10.11 8.71
N LEU A 121 28.03 -9.48 7.72
CA LEU A 121 29.49 -9.30 7.64
C LEU A 121 29.83 -7.83 7.37
N GLY A 122 29.86 -7.00 8.41
CA GLY A 122 30.62 -5.75 8.35
C GLY A 122 32.12 -6.08 8.48
N PHE A 123 32.97 -5.27 7.91
CA PHE A 123 34.44 -5.40 7.91
C PHE A 123 35.09 -5.54 9.31
N PHE A 124 34.29 -5.35 10.38
CA PHE A 124 34.62 -5.55 11.79
C PHE A 124 33.63 -6.46 12.54
N GLY A 125 32.96 -7.38 11.89
CA GLY A 125 32.14 -8.39 12.56
C GLY A 125 30.81 -7.89 13.20
N LYS A 126 30.45 -6.60 13.12
CA LYS A 126 29.25 -6.00 13.72
C LYS A 126 28.23 -5.54 12.67
N GLY A 127 28.01 -6.31 11.61
CA GLY A 127 26.91 -6.01 10.66
C GLY A 127 25.55 -6.21 11.34
N ARG A 128 24.64 -5.20 11.26
CA ARG A 128 23.28 -5.30 11.79
C ARG A 128 22.52 -6.36 11.01
N LYS A 129 22.10 -7.43 11.68
CA LYS A 129 21.22 -8.46 11.11
C LYS A 129 19.78 -7.95 11.15
N VAL A 130 19.08 -7.99 10.01
CA VAL A 130 17.67 -7.66 9.88
C VAL A 130 16.90 -8.92 9.54
N HIS A 131 16.06 -9.39 10.46
CA HIS A 131 15.16 -10.51 10.24
C HIS A 131 13.94 -10.01 9.45
N ALA A 132 13.98 -10.17 8.13
CA ALA A 132 12.94 -9.68 7.23
C ALA A 132 11.73 -10.62 7.11
N ALA A 133 11.92 -11.91 7.37
CA ALA A 133 10.84 -12.88 7.53
C ALA A 133 11.19 -13.84 8.68
N LYS A 134 10.20 -14.22 9.48
CA LYS A 134 10.35 -15.04 10.67
C LYS A 134 9.25 -16.10 10.72
N SER A 135 9.61 -17.36 10.47
CA SER A 135 8.71 -18.52 10.50
C SER A 135 7.37 -18.30 9.77
N VAL A 136 7.43 -17.67 8.58
CA VAL A 136 6.23 -17.35 7.80
C VAL A 136 5.71 -18.63 7.15
N SER A 137 4.43 -18.95 7.41
CA SER A 137 3.75 -20.12 6.86
C SER A 137 2.35 -19.73 6.41
N PHE A 138 1.99 -20.08 5.19
CA PHE A 138 0.65 -19.94 4.62
C PHE A 138 0.53 -20.84 3.38
N ASP A 139 -0.67 -21.08 2.96
CA ASP A 139 -0.99 -21.76 1.71
C ASP A 139 -1.90 -20.91 0.84
N ILE A 140 -1.91 -21.18 -0.44
CA ILE A 140 -2.81 -20.59 -1.42
C ILE A 140 -3.37 -21.70 -2.28
N ARG A 141 -4.68 -21.77 -2.43
CA ARG A 141 -5.36 -22.77 -3.25
C ARG A 141 -5.43 -22.34 -4.72
N ALA A 142 -5.62 -23.28 -5.60
CA ALA A 142 -5.86 -22.97 -7.01
C ALA A 142 -7.13 -22.12 -7.16
N GLY A 143 -7.03 -20.99 -7.87
CA GLY A 143 -8.11 -20.02 -8.02
C GLY A 143 -8.32 -19.07 -6.84
N GLU A 144 -7.54 -19.18 -5.75
CA GLU A 144 -7.58 -18.29 -4.61
C GLU A 144 -6.70 -17.05 -4.79
N THR A 145 -7.15 -15.91 -4.28
CA THR A 145 -6.35 -14.70 -4.15
C THR A 145 -6.11 -14.41 -2.67
N THR A 146 -4.86 -14.51 -2.23
CA THR A 146 -4.46 -14.21 -0.85
C THR A 146 -3.73 -12.85 -0.80
N GLY A 147 -4.20 -11.94 0.05
CA GLY A 147 -3.57 -10.64 0.29
C GLY A 147 -2.61 -10.68 1.48
N ILE A 148 -1.37 -10.20 1.30
CA ILE A 148 -0.43 -9.99 2.40
C ILE A 148 -0.40 -8.50 2.74
N VAL A 149 -0.85 -8.14 3.94
CA VAL A 149 -0.94 -6.76 4.41
C VAL A 149 -0.02 -6.52 5.61
N GLY A 150 0.33 -5.27 5.86
CA GLY A 150 1.17 -4.87 7.00
C GLY A 150 1.92 -3.56 6.69
N GLU A 151 2.55 -2.98 7.70
CA GLU A 151 3.31 -1.72 7.60
C GLU A 151 4.55 -1.82 6.70
N SER A 152 5.10 -0.66 6.30
CA SER A 152 6.37 -0.62 5.57
C SER A 152 7.48 -1.28 6.41
N GLY A 153 8.32 -2.09 5.76
CA GLY A 153 9.37 -2.85 6.46
C GLY A 153 8.90 -4.13 7.16
N SER A 154 7.61 -4.50 7.13
CA SER A 154 7.12 -5.74 7.78
C SER A 154 7.52 -7.05 7.05
N GLY A 155 8.27 -6.97 5.95
CA GLY A 155 8.79 -8.15 5.27
C GLY A 155 7.95 -8.68 4.11
N LYS A 156 6.80 -8.06 3.77
CA LYS A 156 5.90 -8.51 2.67
C LYS A 156 6.62 -8.76 1.36
N SER A 157 7.37 -7.76 0.89
CA SER A 157 8.13 -7.86 -0.37
C SER A 157 9.23 -8.91 -0.30
N THR A 158 9.81 -9.15 0.88
CA THR A 158 10.81 -10.19 1.09
C THR A 158 10.17 -11.58 0.95
N VAL A 159 9.04 -11.80 1.61
CA VAL A 159 8.29 -13.05 1.50
C VAL A 159 7.85 -13.30 0.05
N ALA A 160 7.29 -12.29 -0.63
CA ALA A 160 6.90 -12.41 -2.03
C ALA A 160 8.10 -12.81 -2.92
N ARG A 161 9.25 -12.15 -2.75
CA ARG A 161 10.48 -12.49 -3.50
C ARG A 161 11.01 -13.89 -3.20
N CYS A 162 10.87 -14.37 -1.95
CA CYS A 162 11.20 -15.75 -1.62
C CYS A 162 10.28 -16.74 -2.35
N VAL A 163 8.96 -16.48 -2.35
CA VAL A 163 7.97 -17.33 -2.99
C VAL A 163 8.24 -17.51 -4.48
N ILE A 164 8.54 -16.43 -5.20
CA ILE A 164 8.86 -16.48 -6.64
C ILE A 164 10.32 -16.79 -6.94
N ARG A 165 11.10 -17.19 -5.94
CA ARG A 165 12.52 -17.55 -6.07
C ARG A 165 13.45 -16.47 -6.62
N LEU A 166 13.12 -15.19 -6.44
CA LEU A 166 14.04 -14.09 -6.71
C LEU A 166 15.13 -13.96 -5.63
N ILE A 167 14.84 -14.42 -4.41
CA ILE A 167 15.80 -14.53 -3.32
C ILE A 167 15.56 -15.85 -2.60
N ASP A 168 16.63 -16.56 -2.19
CA ASP A 168 16.49 -17.77 -1.41
C ASP A 168 16.20 -17.44 0.06
N PRO A 169 15.27 -18.16 0.71
CA PRO A 169 15.11 -18.10 2.16
C PRO A 169 16.33 -18.71 2.85
N ASN A 170 16.62 -18.26 4.07
CA ASN A 170 17.68 -18.90 4.88
C ASN A 170 17.26 -20.27 5.38
N SER A 171 15.97 -20.46 5.65
CA SER A 171 15.39 -21.76 6.01
C SER A 171 13.88 -21.75 5.71
N GLY A 172 13.28 -22.92 5.78
CA GLY A 172 11.88 -23.16 5.45
C GLY A 172 11.74 -23.84 4.09
N LYS A 173 10.49 -24.14 3.71
CA LYS A 173 10.16 -24.82 2.45
C LYS A 173 9.10 -24.05 1.69
N ILE A 174 9.24 -23.99 0.37
CA ILE A 174 8.26 -23.43 -0.55
C ILE A 174 7.94 -24.52 -1.57
N LEU A 175 6.70 -24.95 -1.61
CA LEU A 175 6.18 -25.95 -2.53
C LEU A 175 5.19 -25.24 -3.46
N ILE A 176 5.49 -25.25 -4.74
CA ILE A 176 4.58 -24.78 -5.79
C ILE A 176 4.02 -26.02 -6.45
N LEU A 177 2.74 -26.27 -6.23
CA LEU A 177 2.02 -27.41 -6.74
C LEU A 177 1.34 -26.99 -8.04
N SER A 178 2.15 -26.81 -9.09
CA SER A 178 1.63 -26.53 -10.43
C SER A 178 1.15 -27.84 -11.06
N LEU A 179 0.04 -27.79 -11.79
CA LEU A 179 -0.41 -28.86 -12.70
C LEU A 179 0.54 -29.04 -13.90
N ILE A 180 1.63 -28.28 -13.98
CA ILE A 180 2.67 -28.38 -14.98
C ILE A 180 3.92 -28.88 -14.26
N HIS A 181 4.43 -30.04 -14.63
CA HIS A 181 5.71 -30.58 -14.19
C HIS A 181 6.84 -29.57 -14.41
N ILE A 182 7.28 -28.90 -13.35
CA ILE A 182 8.58 -28.24 -13.33
C ILE A 182 9.50 -29.24 -12.61
N SER A 183 10.37 -29.89 -13.38
CA SER A 183 11.43 -30.74 -12.89
C SER A 183 12.22 -30.09 -11.76
N GLU A 184 12.46 -30.83 -10.68
CA GLU A 184 13.37 -30.40 -9.61
C GLU A 184 14.72 -30.00 -10.21
N PRO A 185 15.30 -28.85 -9.79
CA PRO A 185 16.68 -28.57 -10.13
C PRO A 185 17.56 -29.63 -9.42
N THR A 186 18.18 -30.47 -10.21
CA THR A 186 19.20 -31.43 -9.78
C THR A 186 20.29 -30.67 -9.02
N ARG A 187 20.42 -30.93 -7.72
CA ARG A 187 21.60 -30.52 -6.96
C ARG A 187 22.80 -31.25 -7.60
N LEU A 188 23.63 -30.50 -8.30
CA LEU A 188 24.99 -30.97 -8.60
C LEU A 188 25.74 -31.00 -7.26
N THR A 189 25.94 -32.20 -6.73
CA THR A 189 26.92 -32.47 -5.68
C THR A 189 28.28 -32.39 -6.30
N SER A 190 29.10 -31.52 -5.85
CA SER A 190 30.56 -31.58 -5.93
C SER A 190 31.14 -31.23 -4.57
#